data_a5c503ada12107d76a1a4e03e4093e51
#
_entry.id   a5c503ada12107d76a1a4e03e4093e51
#
_cell.length_a   1.000
_cell.length_b   1.000
_cell.length_c   1.000
_cell.angle_alpha   90.00
_cell.angle_beta   90.00
_cell.angle_gamma   90.00
#
_symmetry.space_group_name_H-M   'P 1'
#
loop_
_entity.id
_entity.type
_entity.pdbx_description
1 polymer ?
#
loop_
_entity_poly.entity_id
_entity_poly.type
_entity_poly.pdbx_seq_one_letter_code
_entity_poly.pdbx_strand_id
1 'polypeptide(L)'
;EVRDISLGEVLDTRYPRKSLVKLFEEKLIHINGHKATPKDAISEGDEIWIAMAKEKIDHDPIEMDLRILYEDTDLLIVDKPSGVTVNSKDQVSLANGVAHYFKEHGIKRKVRFLNRLDRDTTGCIVIAKSGLAQSIYQQQMDDNTFEKWYMATVEGIVEADEDSLVFPMERSADGIHYEVNPKGKETRTDFSVLCRHSSQTVDNSVNKSKNSVDIAPKNVDINLGDVDKSNQNVDKTVYKSNKCGYTEVLVRLYTGKTHQIRVAFSHIGHPLVGDTLYGAQPTEQPFQLRAQKVVFTHMRTGERITVTA
;
A
#
# COMPACT_ATOMS: atom_id res chain seq x y z
N GLU A 1 0.19 46.41 12.85
CA GLU A 1 -1.07 45.79 13.30
C GLU A 1 -0.88 44.27 13.27
N VAL A 2 -0.85 43.66 14.46
CA VAL A 2 -0.88 42.18 14.58
C VAL A 2 -2.30 41.78 14.23
N ARG A 3 -2.50 41.12 13.09
CA ARG A 3 -3.80 40.60 12.70
C ARG A 3 -4.12 39.40 13.59
N ASP A 4 -5.20 39.48 14.34
CA ASP A 4 -5.72 38.35 15.09
C ASP A 4 -6.02 37.20 14.11
N ILE A 5 -5.29 36.06 14.24
CA ILE A 5 -5.49 34.89 13.41
C ILE A 5 -6.57 34.04 14.07
N SER A 6 -7.58 33.64 13.31
CA SER A 6 -8.64 32.79 13.83
C SER A 6 -8.20 31.30 13.86
N LEU A 7 -8.78 30.52 14.77
CA LEU A 7 -8.55 29.08 14.87
C LEU A 7 -8.81 28.36 13.54
N GLY A 8 -9.88 28.75 12.82
CA GLY A 8 -10.22 28.20 11.53
C GLY A 8 -9.11 28.38 10.51
N GLU A 9 -8.50 29.57 10.42
CA GLU A 9 -7.41 29.87 9.49
C GLU A 9 -6.18 29.02 9.79
N VAL A 10 -5.81 28.85 11.05
CA VAL A 10 -4.65 28.02 11.44
C VAL A 10 -4.88 26.53 11.15
N LEU A 11 -6.07 26.02 11.46
CA LEU A 11 -6.39 24.63 11.22
C LEU A 11 -6.56 24.30 9.73
N ASP A 12 -7.07 25.23 8.92
CA ASP A 12 -7.19 25.05 7.45
C ASP A 12 -5.84 24.83 6.76
N THR A 13 -4.73 25.29 7.37
CA THR A 13 -3.38 25.00 6.83
C THR A 13 -2.88 23.59 7.11
N ARG A 14 -3.48 22.88 8.07
CA ARG A 14 -3.01 21.56 8.54
C ARG A 14 -3.99 20.42 8.26
N TYR A 15 -5.28 20.72 8.11
CA TYR A 15 -6.34 19.72 8.04
C TYR A 15 -7.28 19.95 6.86
N PRO A 16 -7.78 18.88 6.22
CA PRO A 16 -8.75 19.01 5.14
C PRO A 16 -10.03 19.72 5.59
N ARG A 17 -10.44 20.74 4.85
CA ARG A 17 -11.57 21.61 5.19
C ARG A 17 -12.86 20.85 5.52
N LYS A 18 -13.18 19.80 4.77
CA LYS A 18 -14.39 18.99 5.02
C LYS A 18 -14.34 18.30 6.41
N SER A 19 -13.16 17.88 6.84
CA SER A 19 -12.97 17.26 8.15
C SER A 19 -13.12 18.30 9.26
N LEU A 20 -12.56 19.49 9.06
CA LEU A 20 -12.69 20.59 10.03
C LEU A 20 -14.13 21.04 10.24
N VAL A 21 -14.90 21.22 9.17
CA VAL A 21 -16.33 21.55 9.25
C VAL A 21 -17.05 20.56 10.15
N LYS A 22 -16.85 19.25 9.90
CA LYS A 22 -17.46 18.20 10.71
C LYS A 22 -17.02 18.23 12.17
N LEU A 23 -15.72 18.44 12.44
CA LEU A 23 -15.19 18.51 13.81
C LEU A 23 -15.76 19.69 14.59
N PHE A 24 -15.95 20.85 13.95
CA PHE A 24 -16.59 22.01 14.58
C PHE A 24 -18.09 21.78 14.81
N GLU A 25 -18.81 21.22 13.84
CA GLU A 25 -20.24 20.87 13.97
C GLU A 25 -20.48 19.90 15.12
N GLU A 26 -19.62 18.88 15.25
CA GLU A 26 -19.66 17.88 16.33
C GLU A 26 -19.10 18.43 17.66
N LYS A 27 -18.60 19.68 17.70
CA LYS A 27 -18.02 20.34 18.88
C LYS A 27 -16.85 19.54 19.48
N LEU A 28 -16.01 19.01 18.62
CA LEU A 28 -14.85 18.17 18.99
C LEU A 28 -13.54 18.97 19.09
N ILE A 29 -13.55 20.25 18.74
CA ILE A 29 -12.38 21.14 18.85
C ILE A 29 -12.53 22.00 20.10
N HIS A 30 -11.44 22.09 20.88
CA HIS A 30 -11.37 22.86 22.12
C HIS A 30 -10.09 23.70 22.13
N ILE A 31 -10.19 24.90 22.73
CA ILE A 31 -9.05 25.75 23.09
C ILE A 31 -9.01 25.84 24.61
N ASN A 32 -7.88 25.52 25.23
CA ASN A 32 -7.68 25.58 26.68
C ASN A 32 -8.80 24.89 27.48
N GLY A 33 -9.29 23.75 26.95
CA GLY A 33 -10.37 22.96 27.57
C GLY A 33 -11.80 23.45 27.27
N HIS A 34 -12.00 24.58 26.58
CA HIS A 34 -13.32 25.12 26.21
C HIS A 34 -13.64 24.80 24.74
N LYS A 35 -14.91 24.51 24.46
CA LYS A 35 -15.39 24.29 23.09
C LYS A 35 -15.10 25.51 22.22
N ALA A 36 -14.50 25.23 21.07
CA ALA A 36 -14.05 26.26 20.14
C ALA A 36 -14.92 26.34 18.88
N THR A 37 -14.94 27.54 18.28
CA THR A 37 -15.54 27.82 16.98
C THR A 37 -14.46 28.23 15.98
N PRO A 38 -14.73 28.18 14.65
CA PRO A 38 -13.76 28.64 13.66
C PRO A 38 -13.32 30.08 13.79
N LYS A 39 -14.15 30.91 14.42
CA LYS A 39 -13.91 32.37 14.56
C LYS A 39 -13.15 32.75 15.82
N ASP A 40 -12.92 31.83 16.73
CA ASP A 40 -12.23 32.13 17.98
C ASP A 40 -10.79 32.53 17.66
N ALA A 41 -10.36 33.63 18.27
CA ALA A 41 -9.00 34.11 18.20
C ALA A 41 -8.08 33.14 18.95
N ILE A 42 -6.86 32.94 18.46
CA ILE A 42 -5.84 32.13 19.10
C ILE A 42 -4.58 32.93 19.32
N SER A 43 -3.90 32.63 20.40
CA SER A 43 -2.65 33.27 20.83
C SER A 43 -1.54 32.22 20.95
N GLU A 44 -0.30 32.70 20.98
CA GLU A 44 0.84 31.83 21.27
C GLU A 44 0.72 31.26 22.69
N GLY A 45 0.87 29.93 22.82
CA GLY A 45 0.70 29.21 24.07
C GLY A 45 -0.68 28.59 24.27
N ASP A 46 -1.68 28.88 23.43
CA ASP A 46 -2.99 28.22 23.51
C ASP A 46 -2.88 26.72 23.17
N GLU A 47 -3.51 25.90 23.99
CA GLU A 47 -3.62 24.46 23.77
C GLU A 47 -4.86 24.13 22.94
N ILE A 48 -4.65 23.57 21.75
CA ILE A 48 -5.73 23.13 20.87
C ILE A 48 -5.89 21.63 20.97
N TRP A 49 -7.07 21.19 21.37
CA TRP A 49 -7.45 19.79 21.49
C TRP A 49 -8.47 19.41 20.43
N ILE A 50 -8.20 18.32 19.70
CA ILE A 50 -9.16 17.72 18.78
C ILE A 50 -9.60 16.39 19.40
N ALA A 51 -10.81 16.38 19.96
CA ALA A 51 -11.40 15.17 20.50
C ALA A 51 -11.82 14.22 19.35
N MET A 52 -11.70 12.93 19.59
CA MET A 52 -12.17 11.95 18.62
C MET A 52 -13.64 11.60 18.89
N ALA A 53 -14.46 11.59 17.84
CA ALA A 53 -15.84 11.12 17.93
C ALA A 53 -15.89 9.68 18.48
N LYS A 54 -16.87 9.41 19.35
CA LYS A 54 -17.14 8.05 19.81
C LYS A 54 -17.77 7.26 18.65
N GLU A 55 -17.20 6.10 18.36
CA GLU A 55 -17.67 5.23 17.28
C GLU A 55 -17.91 3.81 17.82
N LYS A 56 -18.65 3.03 17.04
CA LYS A 56 -18.79 1.59 17.25
C LYS A 56 -17.94 0.85 16.24
N ILE A 57 -17.40 -0.28 16.65
CA ILE A 57 -16.80 -1.25 15.72
C ILE A 57 -17.90 -1.68 14.74
N ASP A 58 -17.61 -1.62 13.46
CA ASP A 58 -18.59 -1.82 12.37
C ASP A 58 -18.45 -3.17 11.64
N HIS A 59 -17.64 -4.06 12.18
CA HIS A 59 -17.46 -5.43 11.73
C HIS A 59 -17.56 -6.40 12.90
N ASP A 60 -18.01 -7.63 12.64
CA ASP A 60 -18.04 -8.69 13.64
C ASP A 60 -16.60 -9.06 14.04
N PRO A 61 -16.24 -8.96 15.33
CA PRO A 61 -14.90 -9.29 15.80
C PRO A 61 -14.66 -10.81 15.70
N ILE A 62 -13.71 -11.22 14.88
CA ILE A 62 -13.31 -12.62 14.74
C ILE A 62 -11.80 -12.70 14.95
N GLU A 63 -11.38 -13.59 15.84
CA GLU A 63 -9.97 -13.80 16.17
C GLU A 63 -9.17 -14.16 14.89
N MET A 64 -8.07 -13.44 14.71
CA MET A 64 -7.14 -13.63 13.61
C MET A 64 -5.75 -13.25 14.09
N ASP A 65 -4.74 -14.04 13.76
CA ASP A 65 -3.34 -13.68 14.00
C ASP A 65 -2.95 -12.53 13.07
N LEU A 66 -2.75 -11.34 13.64
CA LEU A 66 -2.37 -10.13 12.92
C LEU A 66 -0.93 -9.77 13.24
N ARG A 67 -0.07 -9.83 12.23
CA ARG A 67 1.28 -9.28 12.34
C ARG A 67 1.23 -7.77 12.21
N ILE A 68 1.39 -7.08 13.35
CA ILE A 68 1.43 -5.62 13.39
C ILE A 68 2.83 -5.15 12.96
N LEU A 69 2.86 -4.25 11.97
CA LEU A 69 4.09 -3.63 11.46
C LEU A 69 4.33 -2.26 12.06
N TYR A 70 3.26 -1.52 12.32
CA TYR A 70 3.29 -0.19 12.90
C TYR A 70 1.97 0.14 13.59
N GLU A 71 2.04 0.83 14.69
CA GLU A 71 0.86 1.35 15.37
C GLU A 71 1.16 2.65 16.10
N ASP A 72 0.27 3.63 15.94
CA ASP A 72 0.22 4.85 16.73
C ASP A 72 -1.24 5.20 17.09
N THR A 73 -1.47 6.43 17.53
CA THR A 73 -2.83 6.93 17.86
C THR A 73 -3.74 6.97 16.63
N ASP A 74 -3.21 7.17 15.42
CA ASP A 74 -3.94 7.52 14.21
C ASP A 74 -3.97 6.39 13.17
N LEU A 75 -2.95 5.55 13.14
CA LEU A 75 -2.79 4.45 12.20
C LEU A 75 -2.55 3.10 12.88
N LEU A 76 -2.97 2.06 12.20
CA LEU A 76 -2.53 0.67 12.38
C LEU A 76 -2.10 0.14 11.01
N ILE A 77 -0.90 -0.42 10.90
CA ILE A 77 -0.41 -1.06 9.67
C ILE A 77 -0.10 -2.51 9.99
N VAL A 78 -0.70 -3.41 9.21
CA VAL A 78 -0.55 -4.85 9.39
C VAL A 78 0.03 -5.52 8.15
N ASP A 79 0.72 -6.63 8.34
CA ASP A 79 1.16 -7.52 7.26
C ASP A 79 0.03 -8.47 6.89
N LYS A 80 -0.67 -8.20 5.78
CA LYS A 80 -1.76 -9.05 5.33
C LYS A 80 -1.20 -10.36 4.75
N PRO A 81 -1.63 -11.51 5.24
CA PRO A 81 -1.26 -12.80 4.64
C PRO A 81 -1.95 -13.02 3.27
N SER A 82 -1.43 -13.96 2.48
CA SER A 82 -2.08 -14.46 1.27
C SER A 82 -3.39 -15.19 1.60
N GLY A 83 -4.31 -15.24 0.64
CA GLY A 83 -5.58 -15.96 0.77
C GLY A 83 -6.68 -15.22 1.56
N VAL A 84 -6.37 -14.08 2.19
CA VAL A 84 -7.32 -13.29 3.00
C VAL A 84 -7.78 -12.06 2.23
N THR A 85 -9.09 -11.88 2.11
CA THR A 85 -9.68 -10.65 1.56
C THR A 85 -9.60 -9.51 2.57
N VAL A 86 -9.43 -8.27 2.09
CA VAL A 86 -9.35 -7.09 2.98
C VAL A 86 -10.69 -6.83 3.67
N ASN A 87 -11.76 -6.85 2.90
CA ASN A 87 -13.14 -6.66 3.39
C ASN A 87 -14.10 -7.50 2.55
N SER A 88 -15.02 -8.19 3.21
CA SER A 88 -16.04 -9.00 2.58
C SER A 88 -17.33 -8.98 3.41
N LYS A 89 -18.46 -9.13 2.75
CA LYS A 89 -19.77 -9.33 3.41
C LYS A 89 -20.10 -10.81 3.58
N ASP A 90 -19.51 -11.65 2.73
CA ASP A 90 -19.91 -13.04 2.58
C ASP A 90 -18.95 -14.04 3.23
N GLN A 91 -17.78 -13.57 3.63
CA GLN A 91 -16.75 -14.43 4.26
C GLN A 91 -15.91 -13.64 5.26
N VAL A 92 -15.24 -14.37 6.16
CA VAL A 92 -14.27 -13.79 7.10
C VAL A 92 -13.17 -13.07 6.32
N SER A 93 -12.85 -11.87 6.75
CA SER A 93 -11.93 -10.97 6.09
C SER A 93 -10.98 -10.32 7.09
N LEU A 94 -9.97 -9.62 6.62
CA LEU A 94 -9.05 -8.88 7.47
C LEU A 94 -9.78 -7.84 8.35
N ALA A 95 -10.90 -7.28 7.84
CA ALA A 95 -11.71 -6.35 8.63
C ALA A 95 -12.25 -6.98 9.93
N ASN A 96 -12.60 -8.26 9.92
CA ASN A 96 -13.04 -8.98 11.12
C ASN A 96 -11.90 -9.16 12.13
N GLY A 97 -10.67 -9.50 11.64
CA GLY A 97 -9.48 -9.60 12.49
C GLY A 97 -9.09 -8.26 13.10
N VAL A 98 -9.11 -7.17 12.32
CA VAL A 98 -8.86 -5.82 12.84
C VAL A 98 -9.93 -5.39 13.84
N ALA A 99 -11.20 -5.75 13.61
CA ALA A 99 -12.29 -5.49 14.55
C ALA A 99 -12.08 -6.23 15.88
N HIS A 100 -11.59 -7.47 15.84
CA HIS A 100 -11.22 -8.24 17.03
C HIS A 100 -10.06 -7.55 17.77
N TYR A 101 -8.99 -7.20 17.05
CA TYR A 101 -7.87 -6.47 17.62
C TYR A 101 -8.31 -5.17 18.30
N PHE A 102 -9.16 -4.38 17.66
CA PHE A 102 -9.70 -3.16 18.24
C PHE A 102 -10.51 -3.42 19.52
N LYS A 103 -11.32 -4.48 19.53
CA LYS A 103 -12.10 -4.87 20.70
C LYS A 103 -11.21 -5.23 21.89
N GLU A 104 -10.21 -6.08 21.68
CA GLU A 104 -9.27 -6.54 22.71
C GLU A 104 -8.45 -5.38 23.30
N HIS A 105 -8.09 -4.39 22.48
CA HIS A 105 -7.32 -3.22 22.90
C HIS A 105 -8.19 -2.02 23.32
N GLY A 106 -9.52 -2.21 23.47
CA GLY A 106 -10.43 -1.16 23.90
C GLY A 106 -10.59 0.00 22.89
N ILE A 107 -10.21 -0.20 21.64
CA ILE A 107 -10.28 0.80 20.57
C ILE A 107 -11.69 0.82 20.00
N LYS A 108 -12.50 1.79 20.44
CA LYS A 108 -13.89 1.95 19.98
C LYS A 108 -13.92 2.79 18.68
N ARG A 109 -13.57 2.19 17.55
CA ARG A 109 -13.45 2.82 16.23
C ARG A 109 -13.99 1.91 15.13
N LYS A 110 -14.38 2.54 14.01
CA LYS A 110 -14.66 1.82 12.75
C LYS A 110 -13.36 1.39 12.10
N VAL A 111 -13.40 0.26 11.40
CA VAL A 111 -12.27 -0.22 10.58
C VAL A 111 -12.25 0.55 9.24
N ARG A 112 -11.19 1.33 9.01
CA ARG A 112 -11.05 2.19 7.82
C ARG A 112 -9.77 1.87 7.09
N PHE A 113 -9.87 1.05 6.07
CA PHE A 113 -8.73 0.79 5.19
C PHE A 113 -8.43 1.99 4.29
N LEU A 114 -7.17 2.40 4.23
CA LEU A 114 -6.68 3.46 3.36
C LEU A 114 -6.24 2.92 1.99
N ASN A 115 -5.82 1.66 1.93
CA ASN A 115 -5.51 0.96 0.70
C ASN A 115 -6.23 -0.38 0.68
N ARG A 116 -6.20 -1.03 -0.47
CA ARG A 116 -6.69 -2.38 -0.65
C ARG A 116 -5.62 -3.23 -1.32
N LEU A 117 -5.62 -4.50 -0.97
CA LEU A 117 -4.81 -5.53 -1.59
C LEU A 117 -5.73 -6.63 -2.09
N ASP A 118 -5.34 -7.28 -3.17
CA ASP A 118 -6.05 -8.46 -3.67
C ASP A 118 -5.94 -9.60 -2.66
N ARG A 119 -6.79 -10.62 -2.78
CA ARG A 119 -6.84 -11.73 -1.83
C ARG A 119 -5.46 -12.36 -1.61
N ASP A 120 -4.73 -12.61 -2.70
CA ASP A 120 -3.45 -13.31 -2.67
C ASP A 120 -2.23 -12.36 -2.61
N THR A 121 -2.43 -11.05 -2.75
CA THR A 121 -1.41 -10.03 -2.47
C THR A 121 -1.14 -9.94 -0.98
N THR A 122 0.13 -9.98 -0.58
CA THR A 122 0.58 -9.88 0.83
C THR A 122 1.12 -8.49 1.17
N GLY A 123 1.41 -8.24 2.45
CA GLY A 123 2.16 -7.05 2.88
C GLY A 123 1.34 -5.93 3.47
N CYS A 124 1.89 -4.72 3.43
CA CYS A 124 1.39 -3.55 4.14
C CYS A 124 -0.04 -3.18 3.77
N ILE A 125 -0.95 -3.29 4.72
CA ILE A 125 -2.28 -2.72 4.65
C ILE A 125 -2.46 -1.71 5.77
N VAL A 126 -2.97 -0.53 5.42
CA VAL A 126 -3.03 0.64 6.28
C VAL A 126 -4.46 0.88 6.74
N ILE A 127 -4.67 1.00 8.03
CA ILE A 127 -5.95 1.24 8.68
C ILE A 127 -5.90 2.56 9.45
N ALA A 128 -6.79 3.49 9.15
CA ALA A 128 -6.95 4.72 9.91
C ALA A 128 -7.88 4.50 11.11
N LYS A 129 -7.43 4.94 12.28
CA LYS A 129 -8.18 4.80 13.54
C LYS A 129 -9.23 5.88 13.76
N SER A 130 -9.32 6.89 12.87
CA SER A 130 -10.33 7.95 12.93
C SER A 130 -10.68 8.46 11.55
N GLY A 131 -11.83 9.14 11.42
CA GLY A 131 -12.22 9.81 10.18
C GLY A 131 -11.29 10.96 9.81
N LEU A 132 -10.70 11.64 10.81
CA LEU A 132 -9.71 12.68 10.58
C LEU A 132 -8.41 12.09 9.99
N ALA A 133 -7.86 11.05 10.62
CA ALA A 133 -6.69 10.36 10.10
C ALA A 133 -6.94 9.83 8.68
N GLN A 134 -8.11 9.21 8.44
CA GLN A 134 -8.50 8.77 7.09
C GLN A 134 -8.42 9.90 6.07
N SER A 135 -8.97 11.07 6.40
CA SER A 135 -9.01 12.21 5.48
C SER A 135 -7.61 12.75 5.17
N ILE A 136 -6.75 12.89 6.20
CA ILE A 136 -5.39 13.43 6.04
C ILE A 136 -4.51 12.47 5.23
N TYR A 137 -4.51 11.19 5.57
CA TYR A 137 -3.69 10.23 4.85
C TYR A 137 -4.24 9.91 3.45
N GLN A 138 -5.57 10.02 3.25
CA GLN A 138 -6.14 9.96 1.90
C GLN A 138 -5.66 11.13 1.05
N GLN A 139 -5.60 12.35 1.61
CA GLN A 139 -5.04 13.49 0.90
C GLN A 139 -3.57 13.26 0.53
N GLN A 140 -2.75 12.75 1.45
CA GLN A 140 -1.36 12.39 1.11
C GLN A 140 -1.28 11.35 -0.03
N MET A 141 -2.24 10.41 -0.10
CA MET A 141 -2.32 9.46 -1.22
C MET A 141 -2.72 10.13 -2.53
N ASP A 142 -3.66 11.07 -2.48
CA ASP A 142 -4.13 11.81 -3.66
C ASP A 142 -3.04 12.76 -4.18
N ASP A 143 -2.23 13.33 -3.28
CA ASP A 143 -1.07 14.18 -3.59
C ASP A 143 0.21 13.37 -3.90
N ASN A 144 0.14 12.04 -3.88
CA ASN A 144 1.28 11.12 -4.09
C ASN A 144 2.44 11.30 -3.10
N THR A 145 2.19 11.93 -1.95
CA THR A 145 3.15 12.03 -0.84
C THR A 145 3.09 10.85 0.11
N PHE A 146 2.00 10.06 0.08
CA PHE A 146 1.94 8.73 0.68
C PHE A 146 2.38 7.72 -0.37
N GLU A 147 3.56 7.15 -0.21
CA GLU A 147 4.13 6.22 -1.18
C GLU A 147 3.76 4.78 -0.87
N LYS A 148 3.47 4.02 -1.93
CA LYS A 148 3.14 2.59 -1.88
C LYS A 148 4.11 1.84 -2.78
N TRP A 149 4.92 0.98 -2.19
CA TRP A 149 5.94 0.22 -2.89
C TRP A 149 5.65 -1.27 -2.81
N TYR A 150 5.81 -1.94 -3.93
CA TYR A 150 5.53 -3.37 -4.06
C TYR A 150 6.75 -4.09 -4.61
N MET A 151 6.89 -5.34 -4.23
CA MET A 151 7.77 -6.30 -4.92
C MET A 151 6.91 -7.24 -5.73
N ALA A 152 7.29 -7.48 -6.97
CA ALA A 152 6.63 -8.43 -7.87
C ALA A 152 7.67 -9.26 -8.60
N THR A 153 7.31 -10.52 -8.89
CA THR A 153 8.08 -11.40 -9.79
C THR A 153 7.28 -11.57 -11.06
N VAL A 154 7.86 -11.22 -12.20
CA VAL A 154 7.21 -11.27 -13.51
C VAL A 154 7.87 -12.29 -14.43
N GLU A 155 7.10 -12.89 -15.34
CA GLU A 155 7.61 -13.87 -16.31
C GLU A 155 8.48 -13.20 -17.37
N GLY A 156 9.56 -13.90 -17.74
CA GLY A 156 10.51 -13.46 -18.75
C GLY A 156 11.49 -12.41 -18.25
N ILE A 157 12.35 -11.97 -19.15
CA ILE A 157 13.39 -10.96 -18.88
C ILE A 157 12.87 -9.61 -19.33
N VAL A 158 12.63 -8.70 -18.37
CA VAL A 158 12.30 -7.30 -18.67
C VAL A 158 13.59 -6.59 -19.05
N GLU A 159 13.67 -6.06 -20.26
CA GLU A 159 14.91 -5.46 -20.78
C GLU A 159 15.23 -4.11 -20.15
N ALA A 160 14.20 -3.27 -19.96
CA ALA A 160 14.35 -1.95 -19.34
C ALA A 160 14.72 -2.09 -17.87
N ASP A 161 15.72 -1.34 -17.40
CA ASP A 161 16.08 -1.32 -15.97
C ASP A 161 15.04 -0.58 -15.11
N GLU A 162 14.38 0.42 -15.70
CA GLU A 162 13.28 1.17 -15.10
C GLU A 162 12.34 1.69 -16.18
N ASP A 163 11.06 1.84 -15.87
CA ASP A 163 10.08 2.46 -16.76
C ASP A 163 8.85 2.94 -15.99
N SER A 164 8.03 3.76 -16.66
CA SER A 164 6.77 4.30 -16.17
C SER A 164 5.61 3.81 -17.04
N LEU A 165 4.86 2.85 -16.55
CA LEU A 165 3.72 2.26 -17.24
C LEU A 165 2.48 3.12 -16.99
N VAL A 166 2.08 3.88 -18.01
CA VAL A 166 0.92 4.77 -17.97
C VAL A 166 -0.14 4.23 -18.92
N PHE A 167 -1.20 3.63 -18.37
CA PHE A 167 -2.27 3.03 -19.16
C PHE A 167 -3.65 3.42 -18.63
N PRO A 168 -4.61 3.74 -19.51
CA PRO A 168 -6.01 3.84 -19.13
C PRO A 168 -6.57 2.43 -18.88
N MET A 169 -7.14 2.20 -17.68
CA MET A 169 -7.66 0.89 -17.27
C MET A 169 -9.12 0.96 -16.90
N GLU A 170 -9.88 -0.04 -17.30
CA GLU A 170 -11.27 -0.24 -16.89
C GLU A 170 -11.57 -1.69 -16.58
N ARG A 171 -12.76 -1.93 -16.01
CA ARG A 171 -13.26 -3.27 -15.75
C ARG A 171 -13.77 -3.86 -17.06
N SER A 172 -13.33 -5.06 -17.40
CA SER A 172 -13.76 -5.79 -18.57
C SER A 172 -15.27 -6.13 -18.53
N ALA A 173 -15.85 -6.40 -19.69
CA ALA A 173 -17.26 -6.76 -19.82
C ALA A 173 -17.66 -8.04 -19.06
N ASP A 174 -16.72 -8.94 -18.79
CA ASP A 174 -16.93 -10.14 -17.97
C ASP A 174 -17.16 -9.86 -16.48
N GLY A 175 -16.86 -8.63 -16.05
CA GLY A 175 -17.00 -8.18 -14.67
C GLY A 175 -15.98 -8.76 -13.69
N ILE A 176 -14.98 -9.51 -14.14
CA ILE A 176 -13.94 -10.15 -13.33
C ILE A 176 -12.58 -9.51 -13.60
N HIS A 177 -12.20 -9.42 -14.87
CA HIS A 177 -10.94 -8.85 -15.31
C HIS A 177 -10.93 -7.32 -15.31
N TYR A 178 -9.74 -6.77 -15.31
CA TYR A 178 -9.46 -5.39 -15.69
C TYR A 178 -8.55 -5.41 -16.92
N GLU A 179 -8.66 -4.42 -17.78
CA GLU A 179 -7.93 -4.37 -19.03
C GLU A 179 -7.49 -2.94 -19.35
N VAL A 180 -6.46 -2.83 -20.19
CA VAL A 180 -6.07 -1.55 -20.77
C VAL A 180 -7.08 -1.21 -21.87
N ASN A 181 -7.81 -0.11 -21.67
CA ASN A 181 -8.83 0.36 -22.61
C ASN A 181 -8.82 1.88 -22.66
N PRO A 182 -8.84 2.52 -23.86
CA PRO A 182 -8.84 3.98 -24.00
C PRO A 182 -9.96 4.71 -23.26
N LYS A 183 -11.08 4.02 -22.97
CA LYS A 183 -12.21 4.58 -22.20
C LYS A 183 -11.98 4.53 -20.67
N GLY A 184 -10.97 3.81 -20.26
CA GLY A 184 -10.62 3.61 -18.85
C GLY A 184 -10.07 4.88 -18.19
N LYS A 185 -9.86 4.78 -16.88
CA LYS A 185 -9.18 5.83 -16.11
C LYS A 185 -7.68 5.63 -16.18
N GLU A 186 -6.95 6.70 -16.43
CA GLU A 186 -5.49 6.68 -16.44
C GLU A 186 -4.93 6.13 -15.13
N THR A 187 -3.92 5.29 -15.25
CA THR A 187 -3.16 4.71 -14.14
C THR A 187 -1.68 4.92 -14.39
N ARG A 188 -0.90 5.05 -13.31
CA ARG A 188 0.55 5.13 -13.38
C ARG A 188 1.19 4.15 -12.42
N THR A 189 2.11 3.35 -12.96
CA THR A 189 2.89 2.32 -12.28
C THR A 189 4.35 2.48 -12.70
N ASP A 190 5.20 2.99 -11.83
CA ASP A 190 6.63 3.05 -12.10
C ASP A 190 7.29 1.77 -11.56
N PHE A 191 8.29 1.26 -12.25
CA PHE A 191 9.06 0.12 -11.77
C PHE A 191 10.55 0.30 -11.99
N SER A 192 11.34 -0.40 -11.17
CA SER A 192 12.76 -0.63 -11.36
C SER A 192 13.07 -2.12 -11.20
N VAL A 193 13.95 -2.64 -12.04
CA VAL A 193 14.38 -4.03 -12.01
C VAL A 193 15.37 -4.23 -10.87
N LEU A 194 15.10 -5.20 -10.00
CA LEU A 194 15.99 -5.61 -8.91
C LEU A 194 16.94 -6.72 -9.36
N CYS A 195 16.40 -7.73 -10.04
CA CYS A 195 17.19 -8.89 -10.49
C CYS A 195 16.54 -9.55 -11.70
N ARG A 196 17.36 -10.12 -12.60
CA ARG A 196 16.94 -10.91 -13.75
C ARG A 196 17.49 -12.32 -13.61
N HIS A 197 16.63 -13.32 -13.67
CA HIS A 197 16.97 -14.72 -13.56
C HIS A 197 16.71 -15.42 -14.88
N SER A 198 17.79 -15.76 -15.63
CA SER A 198 17.67 -16.54 -16.86
C SER A 198 17.78 -18.04 -16.54
N SER A 199 16.84 -18.85 -17.01
CA SER A 199 17.02 -20.29 -17.02
C SER A 199 17.94 -20.64 -18.20
N GLN A 200 19.19 -21.00 -17.92
CA GLN A 200 20.01 -21.66 -18.95
C GLN A 200 19.40 -23.01 -19.25
N THR A 201 18.97 -23.24 -20.47
CA THR A 201 18.78 -24.58 -21.00
C THR A 201 20.15 -25.25 -20.97
N VAL A 202 20.32 -26.23 -20.07
CA VAL A 202 21.49 -27.09 -20.08
C VAL A 202 21.36 -27.94 -21.34
N ASP A 203 21.96 -27.48 -22.43
CA ASP A 203 22.21 -28.29 -23.59
C ASP A 203 23.22 -29.35 -23.15
N ASN A 204 22.79 -30.62 -23.04
CA ASN A 204 23.60 -31.78 -22.69
C ASN A 204 24.55 -32.15 -23.83
N SER A 205 25.44 -31.24 -24.20
CA SER A 205 26.63 -31.57 -25.00
C SER A 205 27.88 -30.94 -24.41
N VAL A 206 28.55 -31.74 -23.59
CA VAL A 206 29.98 -31.67 -23.26
C VAL A 206 30.64 -30.30 -23.24
N ASN A 207 30.79 -29.66 -22.08
CA ASN A 207 32.07 -29.35 -21.44
C ASN A 207 31.90 -28.48 -20.18
N LYS A 208 32.63 -28.89 -19.16
CA LYS A 208 32.76 -28.21 -17.88
C LYS A 208 33.35 -26.80 -18.09
N SER A 209 32.60 -25.75 -17.81
CA SER A 209 33.15 -24.54 -17.22
C SER A 209 32.05 -23.82 -16.44
N LYS A 210 32.31 -23.60 -15.15
CA LYS A 210 31.52 -22.79 -14.25
C LYS A 210 31.60 -21.33 -14.75
N ASN A 211 30.49 -20.74 -15.13
CA ASN A 211 30.32 -19.30 -15.10
C ASN A 211 28.83 -19.00 -14.99
N SER A 212 28.36 -18.82 -13.78
CA SER A 212 27.15 -18.06 -13.51
C SER A 212 27.50 -16.60 -13.76
N VAL A 213 26.91 -16.00 -14.77
CA VAL A 213 27.02 -14.56 -14.99
C VAL A 213 25.88 -13.91 -14.23
N ASP A 214 26.14 -13.55 -12.97
CA ASP A 214 25.33 -12.61 -12.22
C ASP A 214 25.61 -11.22 -12.81
N ILE A 215 24.71 -10.72 -13.61
CA ILE A 215 24.75 -9.32 -14.07
C ILE A 215 24.18 -8.48 -12.93
N ALA A 216 25.06 -8.05 -12.03
CA ALA A 216 24.71 -7.09 -11.01
C ALA A 216 24.37 -5.73 -11.66
N PRO A 217 23.28 -5.06 -11.27
CA PRO A 217 22.99 -3.74 -11.74
C PRO A 217 24.06 -2.74 -11.29
N LYS A 218 24.41 -1.80 -12.16
CA LYS A 218 25.24 -0.66 -11.80
C LYS A 218 24.52 0.12 -10.70
N ASN A 219 25.25 0.45 -9.63
CA ASN A 219 24.81 1.17 -8.45
C ASN A 219 23.73 2.22 -8.76
N VAL A 220 22.50 1.92 -8.43
CA VAL A 220 21.50 2.93 -8.13
C VAL A 220 21.52 3.05 -6.61
N ASP A 221 22.06 4.15 -6.09
CA ASP A 221 21.98 4.48 -4.67
C ASP A 221 20.52 4.75 -4.28
N ILE A 222 19.74 3.69 -4.20
CA ILE A 222 18.48 3.70 -3.49
C ILE A 222 18.86 3.48 -2.04
N ASN A 223 18.81 4.54 -1.26
CA ASN A 223 18.98 4.48 0.19
C ASN A 223 17.79 3.68 0.78
N LEU A 224 17.85 2.37 0.61
CA LEU A 224 17.05 1.38 1.28
C LEU A 224 17.64 1.33 2.69
N GLY A 225 17.07 2.08 3.62
CA GLY A 225 17.37 1.88 5.03
C GLY A 225 17.36 0.38 5.30
N ASP A 226 18.46 -0.13 5.80
CA ASP A 226 18.81 -1.51 6.10
C ASP A 226 17.75 -2.56 5.83
N VAL A 227 17.67 -3.05 4.59
CA VAL A 227 17.00 -4.31 4.30
C VAL A 227 17.89 -5.40 4.88
N ASP A 228 17.46 -5.97 5.98
CA ASP A 228 18.14 -7.08 6.64
C ASP A 228 18.41 -8.18 5.62
N LYS A 229 19.69 -8.35 5.27
CA LYS A 229 20.20 -9.37 4.34
C LYS A 229 20.03 -10.79 4.88
N SER A 230 19.50 -10.95 6.10
CA SER A 230 19.33 -12.25 6.77
C SER A 230 18.13 -13.06 6.26
N ASN A 231 17.22 -12.47 5.47
CA ASN A 231 16.02 -13.17 4.97
C ASN A 231 16.16 -13.61 3.50
N GLN A 232 17.34 -14.16 3.13
CA GLN A 232 17.59 -14.79 1.82
C GLN A 232 16.99 -16.19 1.68
N ASN A 233 16.05 -16.59 2.52
CA ASN A 233 15.24 -17.79 2.29
C ASN A 233 13.98 -17.44 1.49
N VAL A 234 14.14 -16.84 0.32
CA VAL A 234 13.14 -17.01 -0.74
C VAL A 234 13.31 -18.44 -1.21
N ASP A 235 12.36 -19.28 -0.83
CA ASP A 235 12.29 -20.67 -1.22
C ASP A 235 12.50 -20.74 -2.74
N LYS A 236 13.60 -21.38 -3.18
CA LYS A 236 13.93 -21.56 -4.60
C LYS A 236 12.97 -22.57 -5.23
N THR A 237 11.70 -22.31 -5.17
CA THR A 237 10.66 -23.09 -5.83
C THR A 237 10.86 -22.91 -7.33
N VAL A 238 11.25 -23.97 -7.99
CA VAL A 238 11.61 -24.03 -9.42
C VAL A 238 10.40 -23.65 -10.26
N TYR A 239 10.36 -22.41 -10.74
CA TYR A 239 9.36 -21.95 -11.69
C TYR A 239 9.64 -22.55 -13.07
N LYS A 240 8.91 -23.60 -13.45
CA LYS A 240 8.88 -24.12 -14.82
C LYS A 240 7.96 -23.25 -15.68
N SER A 241 8.36 -22.02 -16.01
CA SER A 241 7.70 -21.29 -17.08
C SER A 241 8.40 -21.68 -18.42
N ASN A 242 7.64 -21.83 -19.49
CA ASN A 242 8.18 -22.03 -20.84
C ASN A 242 8.85 -20.75 -21.39
N LYS A 243 8.78 -19.64 -20.67
CA LYS A 243 9.59 -18.44 -20.92
C LYS A 243 10.89 -18.58 -20.15
N CYS A 244 12.02 -18.41 -20.87
CA CYS A 244 13.36 -18.57 -20.29
C CYS A 244 13.68 -17.48 -19.25
N GLY A 245 13.18 -17.64 -18.02
CA GLY A 245 13.53 -16.79 -16.89
C GLY A 245 12.39 -16.01 -16.28
N TYR A 246 12.72 -15.22 -15.25
CA TYR A 246 11.82 -14.29 -14.56
C TYR A 246 12.60 -13.05 -14.11
N THR A 247 11.87 -11.97 -13.83
CA THR A 247 12.45 -10.70 -13.36
C THR A 247 11.78 -10.28 -12.07
N GLU A 248 12.57 -9.91 -11.09
CA GLU A 248 12.09 -9.27 -9.85
C GLU A 248 12.11 -7.76 -10.02
N VAL A 249 10.99 -7.11 -9.70
CA VAL A 249 10.81 -5.68 -9.87
C VAL A 249 10.31 -5.03 -8.59
N LEU A 250 10.85 -3.84 -8.30
CA LEU A 250 10.31 -2.93 -7.30
C LEU A 250 9.36 -1.97 -8.01
N VAL A 251 8.14 -1.86 -7.51
CA VAL A 251 7.06 -1.12 -8.17
C VAL A 251 6.56 -0.01 -7.26
N ARG A 252 6.43 1.22 -7.77
CA ARG A 252 5.76 2.34 -7.10
C ARG A 252 4.40 2.59 -7.74
N LEU A 253 3.34 2.60 -6.91
CA LEU A 253 1.99 2.93 -7.37
C LEU A 253 1.62 4.38 -7.06
N TYR A 254 1.25 5.15 -8.08
CA TYR A 254 0.68 6.49 -7.96
C TYR A 254 -0.84 6.47 -7.92
N THR A 255 -1.45 5.51 -8.58
CA THR A 255 -2.90 5.26 -8.56
C THR A 255 -3.19 3.91 -7.92
N GLY A 256 -4.43 3.66 -7.51
CA GLY A 256 -4.81 2.42 -6.80
C GLY A 256 -6.01 1.73 -7.45
N LYS A 257 -5.89 1.31 -8.72
CA LYS A 257 -6.95 0.54 -9.38
C LYS A 257 -6.83 -0.94 -9.07
N THR A 258 -7.97 -1.62 -9.10
CA THR A 258 -8.02 -3.08 -8.93
C THR A 258 -7.13 -3.76 -9.95
N HIS A 259 -6.31 -4.69 -9.51
CA HIS A 259 -5.36 -5.47 -10.31
C HIS A 259 -4.34 -4.63 -11.11
N GLN A 260 -4.11 -3.36 -10.74
CA GLN A 260 -3.33 -2.43 -11.57
C GLN A 260 -1.96 -2.96 -11.96
N ILE A 261 -1.14 -3.45 -11.02
CA ILE A 261 0.19 -4.00 -11.31
C ILE A 261 0.07 -5.23 -12.22
N ARG A 262 -0.87 -6.11 -11.92
CA ARG A 262 -1.12 -7.35 -12.66
C ARG A 262 -1.48 -7.07 -14.13
N VAL A 263 -2.39 -6.13 -14.37
CA VAL A 263 -2.80 -5.69 -15.71
C VAL A 263 -1.65 -5.00 -16.43
N ALA A 264 -0.93 -4.08 -15.77
CA ALA A 264 0.14 -3.32 -16.40
C ALA A 264 1.26 -4.24 -16.91
N PHE A 265 1.73 -5.15 -16.07
CA PHE A 265 2.79 -6.09 -16.46
C PHE A 265 2.32 -7.14 -17.48
N SER A 266 1.09 -7.63 -17.37
CA SER A 266 0.52 -8.51 -18.41
C SER A 266 0.43 -7.81 -19.76
N HIS A 267 0.02 -6.53 -19.79
CA HIS A 267 -0.11 -5.73 -21.00
C HIS A 267 1.22 -5.58 -21.75
N ILE A 268 2.32 -5.43 -21.06
CA ILE A 268 3.66 -5.36 -21.65
C ILE A 268 4.29 -6.74 -21.93
N GLY A 269 3.53 -7.84 -21.74
CA GLY A 269 3.97 -9.21 -22.06
C GLY A 269 4.73 -9.91 -20.95
N HIS A 270 4.79 -9.35 -19.75
CA HIS A 270 5.45 -9.88 -18.57
C HIS A 270 4.46 -10.08 -17.39
N PRO A 271 3.45 -10.98 -17.50
CA PRO A 271 2.52 -11.20 -16.41
C PRO A 271 3.25 -11.64 -15.13
N LEU A 272 2.65 -11.38 -13.97
CA LEU A 272 3.20 -11.86 -12.71
C LEU A 272 3.26 -13.39 -12.72
N VAL A 273 4.37 -13.95 -12.26
CA VAL A 273 4.56 -15.42 -12.16
C VAL A 273 3.40 -16.03 -11.37
N GLY A 274 2.72 -17.02 -11.96
CA GLY A 274 1.56 -17.69 -11.35
C GLY A 274 0.22 -16.96 -11.49
N ASP A 275 0.18 -15.79 -12.11
CA ASP A 275 -1.07 -15.04 -12.33
C ASP A 275 -1.82 -15.55 -13.56
N THR A 276 -2.46 -16.67 -13.43
CA THR A 276 -3.22 -17.31 -14.52
C THR A 276 -4.39 -16.46 -15.01
N LEU A 277 -4.92 -15.57 -14.17
CA LEU A 277 -5.98 -14.64 -14.55
C LEU A 277 -5.51 -13.67 -15.64
N TYR A 278 -4.23 -13.34 -15.67
CA TYR A 278 -3.61 -12.40 -16.60
C TYR A 278 -2.58 -13.06 -17.53
N GLY A 279 -2.71 -14.36 -17.76
CA GLY A 279 -1.99 -15.08 -18.83
C GLY A 279 -0.64 -15.66 -18.45
N ALA A 280 -0.28 -15.69 -17.17
CA ALA A 280 0.90 -16.42 -16.71
C ALA A 280 0.65 -17.93 -16.69
N GLN A 281 1.74 -18.68 -16.67
CA GLN A 281 1.68 -20.14 -16.47
C GLN A 281 1.26 -20.44 -15.01
N PRO A 282 0.47 -21.52 -14.79
CA PRO A 282 0.11 -21.93 -13.45
C PRO A 282 1.34 -22.37 -12.67
N THR A 283 1.38 -22.00 -11.39
CA THR A 283 2.39 -22.44 -10.42
C THR A 283 1.72 -23.05 -9.20
N GLU A 284 2.49 -23.76 -8.35
CA GLU A 284 1.97 -24.33 -7.10
C GLU A 284 1.54 -23.25 -6.10
N GLN A 285 2.17 -22.08 -6.16
CA GLN A 285 1.88 -20.95 -5.30
C GLN A 285 1.08 -19.88 -6.07
N PRO A 286 0.26 -19.07 -5.38
CA PRO A 286 -0.36 -17.90 -5.98
C PRO A 286 0.69 -16.93 -6.52
N PHE A 287 0.27 -15.99 -7.37
CA PHE A 287 1.17 -14.96 -7.89
C PHE A 287 1.88 -14.19 -6.77
N GLN A 288 3.15 -13.89 -7.00
CA GLN A 288 4.00 -13.21 -6.03
C GLN A 288 3.90 -11.69 -6.21
N LEU A 289 3.07 -11.08 -5.36
CA LEU A 289 2.93 -9.63 -5.25
C LEU A 289 2.86 -9.26 -3.77
N ARG A 290 3.81 -8.44 -3.32
CA ARG A 290 3.90 -8.00 -1.93
C ARG A 290 3.90 -6.48 -1.85
N ALA A 291 2.98 -5.93 -1.09
CA ALA A 291 3.03 -4.53 -0.67
C ALA A 291 4.17 -4.38 0.35
N GLN A 292 5.38 -4.16 -0.18
CA GLN A 292 6.62 -4.27 0.57
C GLN A 292 6.82 -3.14 1.56
N LYS A 293 6.45 -1.90 1.16
CA LYS A 293 6.77 -0.72 1.94
C LYS A 293 5.74 0.38 1.72
N VAL A 294 5.45 1.11 2.78
CA VAL A 294 4.73 2.39 2.70
C VAL A 294 5.58 3.50 3.33
N VAL A 295 5.51 4.70 2.76
CA VAL A 295 6.22 5.88 3.27
C VAL A 295 5.24 7.04 3.34
N PHE A 296 5.11 7.67 4.50
CA PHE A 296 4.14 8.75 4.73
C PHE A 296 4.67 9.80 5.70
N THR A 297 4.04 10.96 5.71
CA THR A 297 4.33 12.01 6.68
C THR A 297 3.37 11.86 7.85
N HIS A 298 3.90 11.68 9.05
CA HIS A 298 3.11 11.53 10.27
C HIS A 298 2.29 12.79 10.54
N MET A 299 0.98 12.64 10.68
CA MET A 299 0.05 13.79 10.71
C MET A 299 0.22 14.74 11.89
N ARG A 300 0.84 14.29 12.98
CA ARG A 300 1.03 15.11 14.20
C ARG A 300 2.43 15.70 14.29
N THR A 301 3.45 14.91 13.96
CA THR A 301 4.86 15.32 14.11
C THR A 301 5.46 15.92 12.85
N GLY A 302 4.88 15.63 11.68
CA GLY A 302 5.46 16.01 10.39
C GLY A 302 6.66 15.16 9.96
N GLU A 303 7.04 14.15 10.75
CA GLU A 303 8.16 13.26 10.44
C GLU A 303 7.82 12.32 9.27
N ARG A 304 8.81 12.00 8.47
CA ARG A 304 8.70 11.03 7.39
C ARG A 304 8.91 9.63 7.94
N ILE A 305 7.88 8.80 7.90
CA ILE A 305 7.89 7.43 8.44
C ILE A 305 7.93 6.43 7.30
N THR A 306 8.77 5.41 7.45
CA THR A 306 8.85 4.25 6.55
C THR A 306 8.48 2.99 7.33
N VAL A 307 7.53 2.22 6.80
CA VAL A 307 7.11 0.92 7.35
C VAL A 307 7.29 -0.15 6.28
N THR A 308 7.99 -1.22 6.64
CA THR A 308 8.32 -2.35 5.73
C THR A 308 7.68 -3.63 6.25
N ALA A 309 7.15 -4.45 5.32
CA ALA A 309 6.51 -5.74 5.61
C ALA A 309 7.49 -6.93 5.49
#